data_e5b19c3b54f9ee5e25a1545070ef70b4
#
_entry.id   e5b19c3b54f9ee5e25a1545070ef70b4
#
_cell.length_a   1.000
_cell.length_b   1.000
_cell.length_c   1.000
_cell.angle_alpha   90.00
_cell.angle_beta   90.00
_cell.angle_gamma   90.00
#
_symmetry.space_group_name_H-M   'P 1'
#
loop_
_entity.id
_entity.type
_entity.pdbx_description
1 polymer ?
#
loop_
_entity_poly.entity_id
_entity_poly.type
_entity_poly.pdbx_seq_one_letter_code
_entity_poly.pdbx_strand_id
1 'polypeptide(L)'
;MPNPRLCAAGVTLRDQVDRAFPNRDRRSDGWVGDSSHSARKSDHNPTAEGWVRAVDFDANLSDDPKASYVFANQLRLLARRDRRLSYCIYSGKIASRRTLWRWRKYTGVNPHNTHIHISFTKKGDKDGRPFDLAILKG
;
A
#
# COMPACT_ATOMS: atom_id res chain seq x y z
N MET A 1 24.62 4.54 6.67
CA MET A 1 23.18 4.16 6.55
C MET A 1 22.93 3.54 5.20
N PRO A 2 22.28 2.38 5.14
CA PRO A 2 21.90 1.80 3.85
C PRO A 2 20.96 2.75 3.09
N ASN A 3 21.05 2.76 1.76
CA ASN A 3 20.08 3.49 0.95
C ASN A 3 18.70 2.88 1.13
N PRO A 4 17.63 3.70 1.19
CA PRO A 4 16.27 3.18 1.26
C PRO A 4 15.96 2.27 0.07
N ARG A 5 15.23 1.19 0.35
CA ARG A 5 14.71 0.30 -0.69
C ARG A 5 13.33 -0.20 -0.30
N LEU A 6 12.44 -0.23 -1.28
CA LEU A 6 11.10 -0.75 -1.05
C LEU A 6 11.19 -2.25 -0.76
N CYS A 7 10.43 -2.73 0.23
CA CYS A 7 10.39 -4.15 0.56
C CYS A 7 9.96 -4.97 -0.67
N ALA A 8 10.37 -6.24 -0.72
CA ALA A 8 10.08 -7.09 -1.88
C ALA A 8 8.58 -7.20 -2.17
N ALA A 9 7.75 -7.30 -1.13
CA ALA A 9 6.30 -7.33 -1.30
C ALA A 9 5.78 -6.05 -1.95
N GLY A 10 6.33 -4.89 -1.56
CA GLY A 10 5.96 -3.62 -2.15
C GLY A 10 6.35 -3.50 -3.62
N VAL A 11 7.53 -3.96 -3.98
CA VAL A 11 7.98 -3.99 -5.38
C VAL A 11 7.06 -4.87 -6.22
N THR A 12 6.74 -6.06 -5.73
CA THR A 12 5.87 -7.00 -6.44
C THR A 12 4.47 -6.41 -6.64
N LEU A 13 3.89 -5.83 -5.58
CA LEU A 13 2.55 -5.23 -5.69
C LEU A 13 2.55 -4.08 -6.69
N ARG A 14 3.58 -3.21 -6.63
CA ARG A 14 3.71 -2.10 -7.57
C ARG A 14 3.79 -2.60 -9.01
N ASP A 15 4.59 -3.63 -9.26
CA ASP A 15 4.73 -4.20 -10.61
C ASP A 15 3.41 -4.80 -11.10
N GLN A 16 2.65 -5.46 -10.22
CA GLN A 16 1.35 -6.01 -10.56
C GLN A 16 0.33 -4.90 -10.88
N VAL A 17 0.32 -3.82 -10.10
CA VAL A 17 -0.57 -2.68 -10.34
C VAL A 17 -0.20 -2.00 -11.67
N ASP A 18 1.09 -1.78 -11.93
CA ASP A 18 1.54 -1.16 -13.17
C ASP A 18 1.20 -2.00 -14.40
N ARG A 19 1.27 -3.32 -14.26
CA ARG A 19 0.95 -4.24 -15.36
C ARG A 19 -0.55 -4.30 -15.62
N ALA A 20 -1.37 -4.26 -14.57
CA ALA A 20 -2.83 -4.30 -14.68
C ALA A 20 -3.41 -2.97 -15.17
N PHE A 21 -2.78 -1.85 -14.78
CA PHE A 21 -3.23 -0.50 -15.10
C PHE A 21 -2.08 0.32 -15.71
N PRO A 22 -1.66 0.00 -16.94
CA PRO A 22 -0.45 0.61 -17.52
C PRO A 22 -0.58 2.11 -17.79
N ASN A 23 -1.80 2.63 -17.90
CA ASN A 23 -2.06 4.04 -18.18
C ASN A 23 -2.55 4.82 -16.95
N ARG A 24 -2.42 4.24 -15.76
CA ARG A 24 -2.87 4.88 -14.53
C ARG A 24 -2.13 6.19 -14.23
N ASP A 25 -2.78 7.06 -13.47
CA ASP A 25 -2.14 8.25 -12.92
C ASP A 25 -1.11 7.84 -11.86
N ARG A 26 -0.03 8.60 -11.73
CA ARG A 26 1.05 8.31 -10.77
C ARG A 26 1.40 9.54 -9.93
N ARG A 27 0.62 10.63 -10.04
CA ARG A 27 0.96 11.88 -9.35
C ARG A 27 1.03 11.74 -7.83
N SER A 28 0.17 10.90 -7.27
CA SER A 28 0.12 10.68 -5.82
C SER A 28 0.87 9.41 -5.39
N ASP A 29 1.63 8.78 -6.29
CA ASP A 29 2.46 7.63 -5.95
C ASP A 29 3.60 8.04 -5.03
N GLY A 30 4.00 7.12 -4.16
CA GLY A 30 5.14 7.34 -3.29
C GLY A 30 5.49 6.09 -2.52
N TRP A 31 6.72 6.04 -2.01
CA TRP A 31 7.15 4.97 -1.12
C TRP A 31 8.14 5.46 -0.07
N VAL A 32 9.08 6.32 -0.41
CA VAL A 32 10.02 6.90 0.56
C VAL A 32 9.40 8.12 1.21
N GLY A 33 9.47 8.23 2.54
CA GLY A 33 9.00 9.41 3.26
C GLY A 33 9.82 10.64 2.94
N ASP A 34 9.16 11.78 2.79
CA ASP A 34 9.82 13.07 2.62
C ASP A 34 10.23 13.64 3.98
N SER A 35 10.70 14.90 4.00
CA SER A 35 11.13 15.55 5.23
C SER A 35 10.00 15.67 6.26
N SER A 36 8.75 15.77 5.85
CA SER A 36 7.63 15.84 6.78
C SER A 36 7.34 14.48 7.43
N HIS A 37 7.65 13.37 6.75
CA HIS A 37 7.50 12.02 7.29
C HIS A 37 8.68 11.65 8.20
N SER A 38 9.89 12.11 7.91
CA SER A 38 11.08 11.72 8.68
C SER A 38 11.00 12.15 10.15
N ALA A 39 10.21 13.18 10.47
CA ALA A 39 10.02 13.65 11.84
C ALA A 39 8.95 12.87 12.59
N ARG A 40 8.25 11.92 11.96
CA ARG A 40 7.16 11.14 12.54
C ARG A 40 7.40 9.66 12.31
N LYS A 41 6.81 8.84 13.19
CA LYS A 41 6.80 7.40 12.97
C LYS A 41 5.92 7.09 11.74
N SER A 42 6.52 6.51 10.71
CA SER A 42 5.82 6.16 9.48
C SER A 42 6.51 4.98 8.81
N ASP A 43 5.74 4.10 8.17
CA ASP A 43 6.28 2.98 7.40
C ASP A 43 6.93 3.42 6.08
N HIS A 44 6.72 4.68 5.66
CA HIS A 44 7.49 5.27 4.56
C HIS A 44 8.92 5.59 4.96
N ASN A 45 9.23 5.64 6.25
CA ASN A 45 10.59 5.83 6.71
C ASN A 45 11.32 4.49 6.72
N PRO A 46 12.57 4.43 6.23
CA PRO A 46 13.31 3.17 6.21
C PRO A 46 13.59 2.64 7.61
N THR A 47 13.60 1.32 7.73
CA THR A 47 14.08 0.64 8.93
C THR A 47 15.60 0.81 9.05
N ALA A 48 16.18 0.37 10.17
CA ALA A 48 17.64 0.41 10.37
C ALA A 48 18.40 -0.30 9.24
N GLU A 49 17.77 -1.29 8.61
CA GLU A 49 18.37 -2.04 7.50
C GLU A 49 18.05 -1.42 6.13
N GLY A 50 17.32 -0.31 6.09
CA GLY A 50 16.98 0.40 4.86
C GLY A 50 15.67 -0.04 4.20
N TRP A 51 14.90 -0.94 4.82
CA TRP A 51 13.61 -1.39 4.25
C TRP A 51 12.53 -0.35 4.44
N VAL A 52 11.84 -0.01 3.36
CA VAL A 52 10.61 0.81 3.38
C VAL A 52 9.43 -0.13 3.24
N ARG A 53 8.53 -0.12 4.23
CA ARG A 53 7.40 -1.05 4.34
C ARG A 53 6.07 -0.37 4.04
N ALA A 54 6.06 0.53 3.07
CA ALA A 54 4.84 1.21 2.64
C ALA A 54 4.94 1.63 1.19
N VAL A 55 3.80 1.66 0.52
CA VAL A 55 3.68 2.20 -0.83
C VAL A 55 2.32 2.88 -0.96
N ASP A 56 2.31 4.04 -1.64
CA ASP A 56 1.10 4.75 -2.01
C ASP A 56 0.88 4.61 -3.50
N PHE A 57 -0.34 4.26 -3.89
CA PHE A 57 -0.76 4.26 -5.30
C PHE A 57 -1.79 5.36 -5.53
N ASP A 58 -1.60 6.15 -6.59
CA ASP A 58 -2.60 7.11 -7.00
C ASP A 58 -3.95 6.41 -7.19
N ALA A 59 -5.01 7.01 -6.67
CA ALA A 59 -6.34 6.40 -6.70
C ALA A 59 -6.95 6.37 -8.10
N ASN A 60 -6.42 7.14 -9.04
CA ASN A 60 -6.89 7.15 -10.42
C ASN A 60 -6.22 6.02 -11.20
N LEU A 61 -6.71 4.79 -11.00
CA LEU A 61 -6.14 3.60 -11.61
C LEU A 61 -6.56 3.44 -13.08
N SER A 62 -7.78 3.82 -13.41
CA SER A 62 -8.35 3.65 -14.75
C SER A 62 -9.52 4.63 -14.93
N ASP A 63 -10.18 4.54 -16.09
CA ASP A 63 -11.39 5.35 -16.34
C ASP A 63 -12.57 4.94 -15.45
N ASP A 64 -12.51 3.76 -14.84
CA ASP A 64 -13.53 3.32 -13.89
C ASP A 64 -13.23 3.93 -12.51
N PRO A 65 -14.07 4.86 -12.01
CA PRO A 65 -13.83 5.48 -10.71
C PRO A 65 -13.94 4.51 -9.53
N LYS A 66 -14.50 3.32 -9.75
CA LYS A 66 -14.63 2.31 -8.70
C LYS A 66 -13.38 1.44 -8.57
N ALA A 67 -12.44 1.48 -9.52
CA ALA A 67 -11.30 0.59 -9.54
C ALA A 67 -10.47 0.67 -8.26
N SER A 68 -10.24 1.88 -7.73
CA SER A 68 -9.47 2.07 -6.49
C SER A 68 -10.16 1.42 -5.29
N TYR A 69 -11.47 1.54 -5.18
CA TYR A 69 -12.23 0.92 -4.09
C TYR A 69 -12.22 -0.61 -4.19
N VAL A 70 -12.36 -1.13 -5.41
CA VAL A 70 -12.29 -2.58 -5.66
C VAL A 70 -10.92 -3.12 -5.28
N PHE A 71 -9.86 -2.43 -5.70
CA PHE A 71 -8.48 -2.81 -5.37
C PHE A 71 -8.27 -2.84 -3.85
N ALA A 72 -8.61 -1.75 -3.17
CA ALA A 72 -8.43 -1.64 -1.72
C ALA A 72 -9.24 -2.71 -0.98
N ASN A 73 -10.46 -2.97 -1.43
CA ASN A 73 -11.34 -3.97 -0.80
C ASN A 73 -10.80 -5.40 -1.01
N GLN A 74 -10.34 -5.72 -2.20
CA GLN A 74 -9.73 -7.04 -2.47
C GLN A 74 -8.47 -7.24 -1.66
N LEU A 75 -7.66 -6.18 -1.51
CA LEU A 75 -6.42 -6.24 -0.75
C LEU A 75 -6.68 -6.55 0.73
N ARG A 76 -7.64 -5.84 1.36
CA ARG A 76 -7.96 -6.10 2.76
C ARG A 76 -8.51 -7.50 3.00
N LEU A 77 -9.23 -8.04 2.03
CA LEU A 77 -9.76 -9.40 2.14
C LEU A 77 -8.65 -10.45 2.01
N LEU A 78 -7.70 -10.22 1.09
CA LEU A 78 -6.52 -11.09 0.97
C LEU A 78 -5.68 -11.06 2.24
N ALA A 79 -5.60 -9.89 2.88
CA ALA A 79 -4.77 -9.70 4.07
C ALA A 79 -5.16 -10.59 5.25
N ARG A 80 -6.38 -11.11 5.26
CA ARG A 80 -6.81 -12.07 6.27
C ARG A 80 -5.93 -13.32 6.29
N ARG A 81 -5.33 -13.68 5.15
CA ARG A 81 -4.50 -14.87 5.00
C ARG A 81 -3.09 -14.57 4.47
N ASP A 82 -2.77 -13.30 4.20
CA ASP A 82 -1.44 -12.91 3.74
C ASP A 82 -0.80 -12.00 4.79
N ARG A 83 0.15 -12.57 5.53
CA ARG A 83 0.77 -11.88 6.66
C ARG A 83 1.82 -10.84 6.27
N ARG A 84 2.07 -10.64 4.98
CA ARG A 84 2.93 -9.56 4.49
C ARG A 84 2.24 -8.21 4.60
N LEU A 85 0.91 -8.18 4.69
CA LEU A 85 0.13 -6.96 4.77
C LEU A 85 -0.12 -6.57 6.22
N SER A 86 0.10 -5.29 6.54
CA SER A 86 -0.05 -4.74 7.88
C SER A 86 -1.34 -3.94 8.01
N TYR A 87 -1.54 -2.96 7.13
CA TYR A 87 -2.79 -2.20 7.08
C TYR A 87 -2.91 -1.49 5.73
N CYS A 88 -4.13 -1.03 5.44
CA CYS A 88 -4.47 -0.28 4.24
C CYS A 88 -5.33 0.91 4.64
N ILE A 89 -5.03 2.09 4.10
CA ILE A 89 -5.81 3.31 4.34
C ILE A 89 -6.26 3.87 3.00
N TYR A 90 -7.56 4.14 2.86
CA TYR A 90 -8.10 4.81 1.68
C TYR A 90 -9.44 5.46 2.01
N SER A 91 -9.65 6.64 1.45
CA SER A 91 -10.93 7.36 1.51
C SER A 91 -11.47 7.50 2.95
N GLY A 92 -10.58 7.89 3.87
CA GLY A 92 -10.95 8.13 5.26
C GLY A 92 -11.17 6.89 6.10
N LYS A 93 -10.77 5.71 5.60
CA LYS A 93 -10.98 4.44 6.30
C LYS A 93 -9.69 3.64 6.37
N ILE A 94 -9.56 2.85 7.43
CA ILE A 94 -8.42 1.95 7.64
C ILE A 94 -8.94 0.52 7.87
N ALA A 95 -8.22 -0.44 7.30
CA ALA A 95 -8.40 -1.86 7.58
C ALA A 95 -7.07 -2.45 8.02
N SER A 96 -7.07 -3.22 9.12
CA SER A 96 -5.88 -3.83 9.68
C SER A 96 -6.25 -5.10 10.43
N ARG A 97 -5.23 -5.84 10.88
CA ARG A 97 -5.45 -7.00 11.75
C ARG A 97 -6.24 -6.62 13.00
N ARG A 98 -5.94 -5.45 13.57
CA ARG A 98 -6.61 -4.96 14.77
C ARG A 98 -8.12 -4.78 14.56
N THR A 99 -8.55 -4.45 13.35
CA THR A 99 -9.96 -4.30 12.98
C THR A 99 -10.55 -5.56 12.36
N LEU A 100 -9.82 -6.68 12.40
CA LEU A 100 -10.17 -7.94 11.71
C LEU A 100 -10.36 -7.73 10.20
N TRP A 101 -9.57 -6.80 9.66
CA TRP A 101 -9.61 -6.38 8.24
C TRP A 101 -10.95 -5.82 7.79
N ARG A 102 -11.74 -5.31 8.73
CA ARG A 102 -12.94 -4.54 8.42
C ARG A 102 -12.56 -3.07 8.30
N TRP A 103 -13.26 -2.37 7.41
CA TRP A 103 -13.07 -0.92 7.29
C TRP A 103 -13.55 -0.21 8.54
N ARG A 104 -12.73 0.67 9.09
CA ARG A 104 -13.06 1.55 10.22
C ARG A 104 -12.68 2.97 9.87
N LYS A 105 -13.33 3.94 10.49
CA LYS A 105 -12.99 5.34 10.31
C LYS A 105 -11.51 5.56 10.66
N TYR A 106 -10.78 6.22 9.76
CA TYR A 106 -9.39 6.60 10.00
C TYR A 106 -9.38 8.00 10.60
N THR A 107 -8.73 8.18 11.76
CA THR A 107 -8.66 9.44 12.49
C THR A 107 -7.30 10.12 12.40
N GLY A 108 -6.42 9.61 11.56
CA GLY A 108 -5.10 10.20 11.34
C GLY A 108 -5.15 11.51 10.56
N VAL A 109 -3.98 12.14 10.41
CA VAL A 109 -3.85 13.48 9.83
C VAL A 109 -4.28 13.51 8.36
N ASN A 110 -3.93 12.48 7.57
CA ASN A 110 -4.22 12.44 6.15
C ASN A 110 -5.23 11.32 5.87
N PRO A 111 -6.46 11.63 5.39
CA PRO A 111 -7.47 10.62 5.12
C PRO A 111 -7.18 9.75 3.89
N HIS A 112 -6.13 10.06 3.11
CA HIS A 112 -5.73 9.28 1.93
C HIS A 112 -6.83 9.21 0.87
N ASN A 113 -7.36 10.38 0.47
CA ASN A 113 -8.42 10.45 -0.55
C ASN A 113 -7.88 10.37 -1.97
N THR A 114 -6.62 10.77 -2.19
CA THR A 114 -6.02 10.83 -3.53
C THR A 114 -5.11 9.64 -3.83
N HIS A 115 -4.80 8.84 -2.82
CA HIS A 115 -3.96 7.66 -2.98
C HIS A 115 -4.38 6.58 -1.99
N ILE A 116 -4.04 5.34 -2.34
CA ILE A 116 -4.27 4.17 -1.49
C ILE A 116 -2.95 3.88 -0.79
N HIS A 117 -2.95 3.95 0.54
CA HIS A 117 -1.76 3.64 1.35
C HIS A 117 -1.79 2.17 1.76
N ILE A 118 -0.68 1.48 1.53
CA ILE A 118 -0.53 0.07 1.91
C ILE A 118 0.75 -0.08 2.71
N SER A 119 0.63 -0.63 3.92
CA SER A 119 1.77 -0.95 4.77
C SER A 119 2.00 -2.45 4.85
N PHE A 120 3.28 -2.83 4.91
CA PHE A 120 3.73 -4.21 4.94
C PHE A 120 4.36 -4.54 6.28
N THR A 121 4.34 -5.83 6.63
CA THR A 121 5.04 -6.34 7.80
C THR A 121 6.48 -6.70 7.43
N LYS A 122 7.31 -6.99 8.44
CA LYS A 122 8.68 -7.47 8.23
C LYS A 122 8.73 -8.69 7.30
N LYS A 123 7.71 -9.55 7.32
CA LYS A 123 7.64 -10.72 6.45
C LYS A 123 7.73 -10.35 4.98
N GLY A 124 7.24 -9.17 4.59
CA GLY A 124 7.28 -8.70 3.22
C GLY A 124 8.64 -8.19 2.75
N ASP A 125 9.62 -8.00 3.66
CA ASP A 125 10.91 -7.42 3.28
C ASP A 125 11.59 -8.23 2.17
N LYS A 126 11.54 -9.56 2.27
CA LYS A 126 12.19 -10.46 1.32
C LYS A 126 11.22 -11.44 0.65
N ASP A 127 9.93 -11.31 0.89
CA ASP A 127 8.89 -12.19 0.31
C ASP A 127 8.16 -11.45 -0.80
N GLY A 128 8.63 -11.61 -2.02
CA GLY A 128 8.09 -10.97 -3.23
C GLY A 128 7.13 -11.85 -4.03
N ARG A 129 6.49 -12.84 -3.41
CA ARG A 129 5.50 -13.64 -4.13
C ARG A 129 4.35 -12.78 -4.63
N PRO A 130 3.76 -13.09 -5.81
CA PRO A 130 2.61 -12.32 -6.30
C PRO A 130 1.45 -12.30 -5.32
N PHE A 131 0.68 -11.22 -5.37
CA PHE A 131 -0.57 -11.08 -4.62
C PHE A 131 -1.73 -11.57 -5.48
N ASP A 132 -2.56 -12.43 -4.92
CA ASP A 132 -3.70 -13.04 -5.63
C ASP A 132 -4.92 -12.12 -5.53
N LEU A 133 -4.96 -11.10 -6.39
CA LEU A 133 -6.05 -10.12 -6.44
C LEU A 133 -6.70 -10.17 -7.82
N ALA A 134 -8.00 -10.41 -7.84
CA ALA A 134 -8.74 -10.55 -9.10
C ALA A 134 -8.59 -9.33 -10.01
N ILE A 135 -8.63 -8.13 -9.43
CA ILE A 135 -8.51 -6.88 -10.22
C ILE A 135 -7.15 -6.72 -10.90
N LEU A 136 -6.11 -7.40 -10.40
CA LEU A 136 -4.77 -7.33 -10.99
C LEU A 136 -4.52 -8.40 -12.06
N LYS A 137 -5.47 -9.30 -12.27
CA LYS A 137 -5.41 -10.31 -13.31
C LYS A 137 -6.10 -9.77 -14.55
N GLY A 138 -5.31 -9.36 -15.50
CA GLY A 138 -5.79 -8.71 -16.70
C GLY A 138 -6.48 -9.63 -17.70
#